data_58f56182a42cdcc30201d0082850b019
#
_entry.id   58f56182a42cdcc30201d0082850b019
#
_cell.length_a   1.000
_cell.length_b   1.000
_cell.length_c   1.000
_cell.angle_alpha   90.00
_cell.angle_beta   90.00
_cell.angle_gamma   90.00
#
_symmetry.space_group_name_H-M   'P 1'
#
loop_
_entity.id
_entity.type
_entity.pdbx_description
1 polymer ?
#
loop_
_entity_poly.entity_id
_entity_poly.type
_entity_poly.pdbx_seq_one_letter_code
_entity_poly.pdbx_strand_id
1 'polypeptide(L)'
;MTKKLYVGNLPYHTSEEEIRNLFSQYGDVKSVAIVVDRATNRSRGFGFVEIELTNPDTPLSSLEGIALQGRTLKVSEARERQSKG
;
A
#
# COMPACT_ATOMS: atom_id res chain seq x y z
N MET A 1 13.91 9.33 0.37
CA MET A 1 14.05 7.89 0.13
C MET A 1 12.69 7.27 -0.02
N THR A 2 12.59 6.37 -0.96
CA THR A 2 11.32 5.69 -1.22
C THR A 2 11.17 4.52 -0.27
N LYS A 3 9.99 4.38 0.30
CA LYS A 3 9.67 3.24 1.14
C LYS A 3 8.68 2.35 0.44
N LYS A 4 8.84 1.05 0.60
CA LYS A 4 7.88 0.10 0.07
C LYS A 4 7.01 -0.38 1.22
N LEU A 5 5.71 -0.25 1.06
CA LEU A 5 4.76 -0.58 2.11
C LEU A 5 3.89 -1.73 1.67
N TYR A 6 3.63 -2.64 2.59
CA TYR A 6 2.64 -3.68 2.40
C TYR A 6 1.30 -3.14 2.89
N VAL A 7 0.26 -3.29 2.08
CA VAL A 7 -1.07 -2.81 2.42
C VAL A 7 -2.03 -3.99 2.32
N GLY A 8 -2.62 -4.36 3.44
CA GLY A 8 -3.52 -5.50 3.50
C GLY A 8 -4.93 -5.11 3.84
N ASN A 9 -5.81 -6.08 3.81
CA ASN A 9 -7.23 -5.92 4.09
C ASN A 9 -7.92 -5.01 3.10
N LEU A 10 -7.49 -5.07 1.84
CA LEU A 10 -8.07 -4.25 0.78
C LEU A 10 -9.43 -4.78 0.37
N PRO A 11 -10.37 -3.89 0.02
CA PRO A 11 -11.62 -4.35 -0.59
C PRO A 11 -11.36 -5.03 -1.92
N TYR A 12 -12.28 -5.92 -2.32
CA TYR A 12 -12.10 -6.67 -3.54
C TYR A 12 -12.06 -5.78 -4.78
N HIS A 13 -12.74 -4.66 -4.74
CA HIS A 13 -12.84 -3.80 -5.92
C HIS A 13 -11.97 -2.56 -5.82
N THR A 14 -10.93 -2.61 -5.02
CA THR A 14 -10.03 -1.46 -4.88
C THR A 14 -9.19 -1.33 -6.13
N SER A 15 -9.08 -0.12 -6.65
CA SER A 15 -8.23 0.17 -7.78
C SER A 15 -6.90 0.75 -7.32
N GLU A 16 -5.91 0.69 -8.20
CA GLU A 16 -4.61 1.30 -7.90
C GLU A 16 -4.76 2.81 -7.70
N GLU A 17 -5.65 3.42 -8.46
CA GLU A 17 -5.85 4.85 -8.35
C GLU A 17 -6.39 5.23 -6.97
N GLU A 18 -7.29 4.43 -6.43
CA GLU A 18 -7.80 4.69 -5.10
C GLU A 18 -6.70 4.63 -4.05
N ILE A 19 -5.82 3.65 -4.17
CA ILE A 19 -4.71 3.51 -3.24
C ILE A 19 -3.75 4.69 -3.39
N ARG A 20 -3.44 5.06 -4.63
CA ARG A 20 -2.56 6.18 -4.89
C ARG A 20 -3.10 7.46 -4.28
N ASN A 21 -4.39 7.72 -4.47
CA ASN A 21 -5.00 8.93 -3.93
C ASN A 21 -4.98 8.92 -2.41
N LEU A 22 -5.22 7.77 -1.83
CA LEU A 22 -5.27 7.65 -0.38
C LEU A 22 -3.90 7.93 0.23
N PHE A 23 -2.85 7.39 -0.36
CA PHE A 23 -1.51 7.53 0.20
C PHE A 23 -0.83 8.82 -0.21
N SER A 24 -1.35 9.52 -1.22
CA SER A 24 -0.72 10.76 -1.67
C SER A 24 -0.75 11.85 -0.62
N GLN A 25 -1.60 11.71 0.40
CA GLN A 25 -1.61 12.65 1.52
C GLN A 25 -0.33 12.57 2.33
N TYR A 26 0.39 11.48 2.24
CA TYR A 26 1.56 11.24 3.08
C TYR A 26 2.86 11.42 2.31
N GLY A 27 2.80 11.49 1.00
CA GLY A 27 4.00 11.68 0.21
C GLY A 27 3.72 11.45 -1.25
N ASP A 28 4.80 11.30 -2.01
CA ASP A 28 4.71 11.13 -3.45
C ASP A 28 4.69 9.62 -3.75
N VAL A 29 3.56 9.14 -4.21
CA VAL A 29 3.40 7.71 -4.51
C VAL A 29 4.08 7.42 -5.83
N LYS A 30 5.10 6.56 -5.79
CA LYS A 30 5.87 6.22 -6.97
C LYS A 30 5.26 5.07 -7.74
N SER A 31 4.73 4.09 -7.04
CA SER A 31 4.07 2.99 -7.72
C SER A 31 3.09 2.30 -6.76
N VAL A 32 2.13 1.63 -7.35
CA VAL A 32 1.13 0.86 -6.61
C VAL A 32 0.98 -0.46 -7.33
N ALA A 33 0.98 -1.55 -6.58
CA ALA A 33 0.76 -2.87 -7.15
C ALA A 33 -0.26 -3.59 -6.27
N ILE A 34 -1.38 -3.96 -6.86
CA ILE A 34 -2.40 -4.72 -6.16
C ILE A 34 -2.32 -6.15 -6.67
N VAL A 35 -2.16 -7.10 -5.76
CA VAL A 35 -2.07 -8.50 -6.14
C VAL A 35 -3.47 -9.00 -6.44
N VAL A 36 -3.67 -9.57 -7.63
CA VAL A 36 -4.97 -10.07 -8.04
C VAL A 36 -4.87 -11.56 -8.30
N ASP A 37 -6.01 -12.22 -8.12
CA ASP A 37 -6.13 -13.63 -8.42
C ASP A 37 -6.44 -13.75 -9.90
N ARG A 38 -5.59 -14.42 -10.65
CA ARG A 38 -5.75 -14.52 -12.08
C ARG A 38 -7.01 -15.30 -12.47
N ALA A 39 -7.40 -16.25 -11.63
CA ALA A 39 -8.57 -17.06 -11.95
C ALA A 39 -9.85 -16.26 -11.85
N THR A 40 -9.95 -15.37 -10.88
CA THR A 40 -11.17 -14.60 -10.67
C THR A 40 -11.03 -13.15 -11.05
N ASN A 41 -9.79 -12.70 -11.29
CA ASN A 41 -9.49 -11.31 -11.61
C ASN A 41 -9.91 -10.36 -10.50
N ARG A 42 -9.85 -10.84 -9.26
CA ARG A 42 -10.20 -10.02 -8.10
C ARG A 42 -8.97 -9.82 -7.25
N SER A 43 -8.97 -8.71 -6.50
CA SER A 43 -7.90 -8.45 -5.57
C SER A 43 -7.82 -9.56 -4.54
N ARG A 44 -6.59 -9.96 -4.21
CA ARG A 44 -6.39 -10.94 -3.16
C ARG A 44 -6.42 -10.29 -1.77
N GLY A 45 -6.74 -9.00 -1.71
CA GLY A 45 -6.87 -8.31 -0.45
C GLY A 45 -5.61 -7.64 0.02
N PHE A 46 -4.57 -7.60 -0.80
CA PHE A 46 -3.34 -6.92 -0.40
C PHE A 46 -2.59 -6.43 -1.62
N GLY A 47 -1.68 -5.52 -1.36
CA GLY A 47 -0.83 -4.98 -2.42
C GLY A 47 0.37 -4.28 -1.80
N PHE A 48 1.10 -3.58 -2.64
CA PHE A 48 2.30 -2.86 -2.23
C PHE A 48 2.26 -1.45 -2.79
N VAL A 49 2.79 -0.52 -2.01
CA VAL A 49 2.88 0.89 -2.42
C VAL A 49 4.32 1.33 -2.22
N GLU A 50 4.89 1.93 -3.25
CA GLU A 50 6.18 2.58 -3.12
C GLU A 50 5.93 4.07 -3.03
N ILE A 51 6.36 4.68 -1.93
CA ILE A 51 6.04 6.06 -1.65
C ILE A 51 7.28 6.76 -1.10
N GLU A 52 7.46 7.99 -1.53
CA GLU A 52 8.48 8.85 -0.93
C GLU A 52 7.75 9.78 0.02
N LEU A 53 7.91 9.53 1.32
CA LEU A 53 7.18 10.27 2.34
C LEU A 53 7.64 11.70 2.38
N THR A 54 6.68 12.62 2.50
CA THR A 54 6.98 14.03 2.64
C THR A 54 7.77 14.25 3.92
N ASN A 55 7.38 13.55 4.98
CA ASN A 55 8.11 13.61 6.24
C ASN A 55 8.72 12.23 6.47
N PRO A 56 10.02 12.05 6.29
CA PRO A 56 10.61 10.73 6.44
C PRO A 56 10.52 10.16 7.85
N ASP A 57 10.21 10.99 8.82
CA ASP A 57 10.02 10.51 10.18
C ASP A 57 8.60 10.06 10.46
N THR A 58 7.72 10.07 9.48
CA THR A 58 6.35 9.62 9.66
C THR A 58 6.35 8.18 10.15
N PRO A 59 5.79 7.89 11.33
CA PRO A 59 5.77 6.52 11.80
C PRO A 59 4.73 5.71 11.05
N LEU A 60 4.98 4.42 10.90
CA LEU A 60 4.02 3.56 10.22
C LEU A 60 2.68 3.53 10.94
N SER A 61 2.69 3.73 12.24
CA SER A 61 1.43 3.76 12.99
C SER A 61 0.51 4.87 12.51
N SER A 62 1.06 5.92 11.92
CA SER A 62 0.22 6.98 11.35
C SER A 62 -0.48 6.52 10.09
N LEU A 63 0.08 5.53 9.41
CA LEU A 63 -0.51 5.00 8.19
C LEU A 63 -1.44 3.83 8.46
N GLU A 64 -1.24 3.15 9.57
CA GLU A 64 -2.14 2.08 9.96
C GLU A 64 -3.48 2.68 10.35
N GLY A 65 -4.53 1.95 10.10
CA GLY A 65 -5.84 2.46 10.44
C GLY A 65 -6.46 3.32 9.37
N ILE A 66 -5.75 3.54 8.26
CA ILE A 66 -6.35 4.22 7.13
C ILE A 66 -7.54 3.41 6.66
N ALA A 67 -8.67 4.07 6.48
CA ALA A 67 -9.89 3.38 6.05
C ALA A 67 -10.14 3.61 4.57
N LEU A 68 -10.58 2.56 3.90
CA LEU A 68 -10.94 2.63 2.50
C LEU A 68 -12.20 1.80 2.32
N GLN A 69 -13.25 2.42 1.82
CA GLN A 69 -14.53 1.75 1.60
C GLN A 69 -15.02 1.02 2.84
N GLY A 70 -14.85 1.66 3.99
CA GLY A 70 -15.33 1.11 5.25
C GLY A 70 -14.45 0.04 5.87
N ARG A 71 -13.30 -0.26 5.27
CA ARG A 71 -12.38 -1.26 5.81
C ARG A 71 -11.12 -0.57 6.31
N THR A 72 -10.67 -0.98 7.48
CA THR A 72 -9.42 -0.47 8.02
C THR A 72 -8.28 -1.26 7.40
N LEU A 73 -7.38 -0.56 6.73
CA LEU A 73 -6.27 -1.20 6.04
C LEU A 73 -5.16 -1.52 7.01
N LYS A 74 -4.40 -2.55 6.70
CA LYS A 74 -3.20 -2.90 7.44
C LYS A 74 -2.00 -2.47 6.65
N VAL A 75 -1.16 -1.65 7.26
CA VAL A 75 0.02 -1.11 6.58
C VAL A 75 1.24 -1.48 7.38
N SER A 76 2.22 -2.04 6.71
CA SER A 76 3.50 -2.32 7.33
C SER A 76 4.59 -2.12 6.30
N GLU A 77 5.81 -1.98 6.77
CA GLU A 77 6.92 -1.79 5.86
C GLU A 77 7.27 -3.12 5.21
N ALA A 78 7.28 -3.13 3.88
CA ALA A 78 7.67 -4.32 3.15
C ALA A 78 9.15 -4.27 2.92
N ARG A 79 9.88 -5.20 3.49
CA ARG A 79 11.31 -5.24 3.29
C ARG A 79 11.59 -5.90 1.99
N GLU A 80 12.41 -5.24 1.18
CA GLU A 80 12.81 -5.84 -0.03
C GLU A 80 13.82 -6.90 0.30
N ARG A 81 13.57 -8.13 -0.12
CA ARG A 81 14.50 -9.16 0.10
C ARG A 81 15.62 -8.95 -0.81
N GLN A 82 16.73 -8.86 -0.25
CA GLN A 82 17.85 -8.68 -1.07
C GLN A 82 18.39 -9.95 -1.45
N SER A 83 18.18 -10.53 -1.95
CA SER A 83 18.71 -11.79 -2.16
C SER A 83 19.99 -11.93 -2.70
N LYS A 84 19.85 -11.22 -2.38
CA LYS A 84 20.49 -11.34 -2.57
C LYS A 84 20.74 -11.52 -2.88
N GLY A 85 20.54 -11.50 -2.75
CA GLY A 85 21.07 -11.33 -3.15
C GLY A 85 20.87 -11.49 -3.49
#